data_1ffb7b317cdac988ab784f65a2453092
#
_entry.id   1ffb7b317cdac988ab784f65a2453092
#
_cell.length_a   1.000
_cell.length_b   1.000
_cell.length_c   1.000
_cell.angle_alpha   90.00
_cell.angle_beta   90.00
_cell.angle_gamma   90.00
#
_symmetry.space_group_name_H-M   'P 1'
#
loop_
_entity.id
_entity.type
_entity.pdbx_description
1 polymer ?
#
loop_
_entity_poly.entity_id
_entity_poly.type
_entity_poly.pdbx_seq_one_letter_code
_entity_poly.pdbx_strand_id
1 'polypeptide(L)' 'MSQQPKDEQGLSAEQIDALRAYRAQHGRRWKSRLLAEWLSSTGNEGPELRQVRNTFRPSWLLTYRLPD' A
#
# COMPACT_ATOMS: atom_id res chain seq x y z
N MET A 1 -12.81 0.47 23.95
CA MET A 1 -12.05 1.34 23.09
C MET A 1 -11.50 0.54 21.92
N SER A 2 -11.79 0.97 20.74
CA SER A 2 -11.37 0.25 19.57
C SER A 2 -10.17 0.94 18.95
N GLN A 3 -9.04 0.29 19.03
CA GLN A 3 -7.90 0.66 18.24
C GLN A 3 -7.83 -0.29 17.07
N GLN A 4 -7.62 0.27 15.91
CA GLN A 4 -7.40 -0.55 14.76
C GLN A 4 -6.03 -1.22 14.88
N PRO A 5 -5.98 -2.52 14.66
CA PRO A 5 -4.69 -3.21 14.69
C PRO A 5 -3.81 -2.70 13.55
N LYS A 6 -2.55 -2.52 13.86
CA LYS A 6 -1.54 -2.21 12.87
C LYS A 6 -0.64 -3.41 12.70
N ASP A 7 -0.20 -3.64 11.49
CA ASP A 7 0.77 -4.70 11.27
C ASP A 7 2.15 -4.25 11.74
N GLU A 8 3.14 -5.12 11.58
CA GLU A 8 4.49 -4.84 12.03
C GLU A 8 5.10 -3.64 11.32
N GLN A 9 4.56 -3.29 10.15
CA GLN A 9 5.05 -2.19 9.35
C GLN A 9 4.37 -0.86 9.69
N GLY A 10 3.38 -0.90 10.60
CA GLY A 10 2.70 0.31 11.01
C GLY A 10 1.51 0.70 10.16
N LEU A 11 1.01 -0.19 9.33
CA LEU A 11 -0.15 0.08 8.49
C LEU A 11 -1.44 -0.17 9.26
N SER A 12 -2.45 0.65 8.96
CA SER A 12 -3.80 0.43 9.49
C SER A 12 -4.50 -0.67 8.69
N ALA A 13 -5.61 -1.16 9.24
CA ALA A 13 -6.40 -2.19 8.56
C ALA A 13 -6.89 -1.69 7.19
N GLU A 14 -7.32 -0.45 7.12
CA GLU A 14 -7.79 0.11 5.85
C GLU A 14 -6.66 0.17 4.82
N GLN A 15 -5.47 0.52 5.26
CA GLN A 15 -4.32 0.59 4.36
C GLN A 15 -3.95 -0.80 3.87
N ILE A 16 -3.97 -1.79 4.76
CA ILE A 16 -3.70 -3.17 4.37
C ILE A 16 -4.75 -3.67 3.38
N ASP A 17 -6.01 -3.36 3.64
CA ASP A 17 -7.08 -3.77 2.73
C ASP A 17 -6.93 -3.12 1.35
N ALA A 18 -6.52 -1.86 1.32
CA ALA A 18 -6.29 -1.18 0.04
C ALA A 18 -5.17 -1.84 -0.75
N LEU A 19 -4.09 -2.23 -0.07
CA LEU A 19 -3.00 -2.93 -0.72
C LEU A 19 -3.43 -4.30 -1.23
N ARG A 20 -4.24 -5.01 -0.44
CA ARG A 20 -4.73 -6.32 -0.86
C ARG A 20 -5.65 -6.21 -2.06
N ALA A 21 -6.50 -5.20 -2.09
CA ALA A 21 -7.37 -4.95 -3.24
C ALA A 21 -6.54 -4.62 -4.48
N TYR A 22 -5.51 -3.82 -4.31
CA TYR A 22 -4.63 -3.48 -5.42
C TYR A 22 -3.92 -4.72 -5.94
N ARG A 23 -3.44 -5.57 -5.04
CA ARG A 23 -2.79 -6.83 -5.43
C ARG A 23 -3.78 -7.73 -6.19
N ALA A 24 -5.00 -7.83 -5.70
CA ALA A 24 -6.01 -8.65 -6.36
C ALA A 24 -6.30 -8.16 -7.77
N GLN A 25 -6.24 -6.85 -7.97
CA GLN A 25 -6.52 -6.25 -9.27
C GLN A 25 -5.37 -6.43 -10.24
N HIS A 26 -4.13 -6.35 -9.75
CA HIS A 26 -2.97 -6.31 -10.64
C HIS A 26 -2.11 -7.58 -10.61
N GLY A 27 -2.36 -8.49 -9.68
CA GLY A 27 -1.66 -9.77 -9.64
C GLY A 27 -0.24 -9.65 -9.11
N ARG A 28 0.65 -10.51 -9.62
CA ARG A 28 2.00 -10.62 -9.09
C ARG A 28 2.80 -9.34 -9.17
N ARG A 29 2.52 -8.52 -10.16
CA ARG A 29 3.30 -7.30 -10.42
C ARG A 29 2.72 -6.08 -9.74
N TRP A 30 1.88 -6.30 -8.75
CA TRP A 30 1.20 -5.19 -8.11
C TRP A 30 2.19 -4.19 -7.48
N LYS A 31 3.29 -4.67 -6.92
CA LYS A 31 4.28 -3.78 -6.32
C LYS A 31 4.95 -2.89 -7.37
N SER A 32 5.34 -3.50 -8.48
CA SER A 32 5.99 -2.72 -9.55
C SER A 32 5.03 -1.69 -10.12
N ARG A 33 3.78 -2.08 -10.31
CA ARG A 33 2.80 -1.15 -10.86
C ARG A 33 2.49 -0.03 -9.88
N LEU A 34 2.32 -0.36 -8.61
CA LEU A 34 2.03 0.66 -7.61
C LEU A 34 3.21 1.62 -7.46
N LEU A 35 4.41 1.09 -7.47
CA LEU A 35 5.60 1.92 -7.40
C LEU A 35 5.68 2.85 -8.60
N ALA A 36 5.39 2.35 -9.79
CA ALA A 36 5.38 3.18 -10.98
C ALA A 36 4.35 4.29 -10.89
N GLU A 37 3.15 4.00 -10.37
CA GLU A 37 2.14 5.03 -10.18
C GLU A 37 2.60 6.08 -9.18
N TRP A 38 3.23 5.64 -8.09
CA TRP A 38 3.72 6.57 -7.09
C TRP A 38 4.80 7.50 -7.67
N LEU A 39 5.70 6.95 -8.46
CA LEU A 39 6.78 7.75 -9.04
C LEU A 39 6.29 8.68 -10.13
N SER A 40 5.24 8.30 -10.84
CA SER A 40 4.68 9.15 -11.90
C SER A 40 3.62 10.12 -11.38
N SER A 41 3.19 9.96 -10.15
CA SER A 41 2.19 10.83 -9.52
C SER A 41 0.89 10.89 -10.32
N THR A 42 0.43 9.74 -10.82
CA THR A 42 -0.79 9.70 -11.62
C THR A 42 -2.05 9.94 -10.80
N GLY A 43 -1.97 9.71 -9.49
CA GLY A 43 -3.11 9.95 -8.61
C GLY A 43 -4.20 8.90 -8.65
N ASN A 44 -3.95 7.76 -9.25
CA ASN A 44 -4.96 6.71 -9.39
C ASN A 44 -5.00 5.75 -8.22
N GLU A 45 -4.11 5.90 -7.27
CA GLU A 45 -3.95 4.90 -6.22
C GLU A 45 -4.99 4.98 -5.11
N GLY A 46 -5.74 6.07 -5.02
CA GLY A 46 -6.73 6.24 -3.97
C GLY A 46 -6.15 6.82 -2.70
N PRO A 47 -7.03 7.22 -1.76
CA PRO A 47 -6.58 7.96 -0.57
C PRO A 47 -5.75 7.12 0.39
N GLU A 48 -6.12 5.85 0.61
CA GLU A 48 -5.39 5.00 1.55
C GLU A 48 -3.98 4.72 1.06
N LEU A 49 -3.83 4.43 -0.23
CA LEU A 49 -2.51 4.17 -0.78
C LEU A 49 -1.68 5.44 -0.83
N ARG A 50 -2.32 6.58 -1.04
CA ARG A 50 -1.62 7.86 -0.98
C ARG A 50 -1.08 8.12 0.42
N GLN A 51 -1.83 7.78 1.45
CA GLN A 51 -1.36 7.92 2.82
C GLN A 51 -0.16 7.03 3.07
N VAL A 52 -0.16 5.81 2.55
CA VAL A 52 0.98 4.92 2.66
C VAL A 52 2.20 5.55 1.99
N ARG A 53 2.03 6.09 0.79
CA ARG A 53 3.13 6.74 0.09
C ARG A 53 3.70 7.92 0.88
N ASN A 54 2.82 8.70 1.53
CA ASN A 54 3.25 9.86 2.29
C ASN A 54 3.91 9.49 3.61
N THR A 55 3.58 8.33 4.15
CA THR A 55 4.16 7.86 5.41
C THR A 55 5.48 7.14 5.18
N PHE A 56 5.57 6.39 4.10
CA PHE A 56 6.75 5.58 3.78
C PHE A 56 7.33 6.04 2.45
N ARG A 57 8.62 5.79 2.29
CA ARG A 57 9.27 6.06 1.00
C ARG A 57 8.81 5.03 -0.02
N PRO A 58 8.80 5.38 -1.31
CA PRO A 58 8.41 4.40 -2.33
C PRO A 58 9.23 3.12 -2.28
N SER A 59 10.52 3.20 -1.96
CA SER A 59 11.36 2.01 -1.87
C SER A 59 10.94 1.06 -0.76
N TRP A 60 10.24 1.56 0.27
CA TRP A 60 9.71 0.71 1.33
C TRP A 60 8.82 -0.40 0.76
N LEU A 61 8.07 -0.09 -0.29
CA LEU A 61 7.13 -1.04 -0.89
C LEU A 61 7.84 -2.32 -1.35
N LEU A 62 9.08 -2.20 -1.80
CA LEU A 62 9.81 -3.35 -2.31
C LEU A 62 10.19 -4.34 -1.20
N THR A 63 10.31 -3.84 0.02
CA THR A 63 10.68 -4.69 1.16
C THR A 63 9.48 -5.14 1.97
N TYR A 64 8.32 -4.53 1.74
CA TYR A 64 7.12 -4.84 2.50
C TYR A 64 6.53 -6.19 2.06
N ARG A 65 6.08 -6.96 3.04
CA ARG A 65 5.35 -8.19 2.77
C ARG A 65 3.91 -8.01 3.19
N LEU A 66 3.03 -8.11 2.22
CA LEU A 66 1.60 -7.96 2.47
C LEU A 66 1.08 -9.22 3.17
N PRO A 67 0.44 -9.09 4.33
CA PRO A 67 -0.12 -10.26 5.00
C PRO A 67 -1.30 -10.83 4.21
N ASP A 68 -1.43 -12.13 4.26
CA ASP A 68 -2.55 -12.82 3.60
C ASP A 68 -3.73 -13.04 4.54
#